data_32be6ba16df15c319ab7eec51b01edfb
#
_entry.id   32be6ba16df15c319ab7eec51b01edfb
#
_cell.length_a   1.000
_cell.length_b   1.000
_cell.length_c   1.000
_cell.angle_alpha   90.00
_cell.angle_beta   90.00
_cell.angle_gamma   90.00
#
_symmetry.space_group_name_H-M   'P 1'
#
loop_
_entity.id
_entity.type
_entity.pdbx_description
1 polymer ?
#
loop_
_entity_poly.entity_id
_entity_poly.type
_entity_poly.pdbx_seq_one_letter_code
_entity_poly.pdbx_strand_id
1 'polypeptide(L)'
;LGRFKQSTQIEIASLDGSKYLVDGQHRLLAVMECGLSQRFVVLEVPVKTREDLDYRYAQTDRGRMRTVTDQYRALSLPQEFGLTETQVNALGSAVLFIRGNFERSTNKGVSLEDKLALMREYGVYAGYFYEVTAGAVREISPTLVRQSTLSVALITYRYSAERYGVAKIDEFWQGVATDNGLQVGDARKVAHRHLLRTGMVGGAVSSRYVERVPASESAIHLANCFSAFVEGRPLNYTRVYKDSASRIAGSPFAGKLRTKAA
;
A
#
# COMPACT_ATOMS: atom_id res chain seq x y z
N LEU A 1 -34.45 23.33 12.50
CA LEU A 1 -33.93 22.60 13.66
C LEU A 1 -34.24 21.12 13.46
N GLY A 2 -33.27 20.33 13.00
CA GLY A 2 -33.40 18.89 12.80
C GLY A 2 -33.68 18.19 14.12
N ARG A 3 -34.73 17.39 14.13
CA ARG A 3 -35.04 16.55 15.29
C ARG A 3 -34.03 15.41 15.36
N PHE A 4 -33.15 15.41 16.36
CA PHE A 4 -32.31 14.26 16.65
C PHE A 4 -33.21 13.08 17.02
N LYS A 5 -33.17 11.97 16.28
CA LYS A 5 -33.94 10.78 16.64
C LYS A 5 -33.32 10.13 17.88
N GLN A 6 -34.08 10.07 18.97
CA GLN A 6 -33.62 9.53 20.27
C GLN A 6 -33.21 8.04 20.26
N SER A 7 -33.40 7.33 19.15
CA SER A 7 -33.14 5.88 19.03
C SER A 7 -31.72 5.52 18.56
N THR A 8 -30.81 6.47 18.60
CA THR A 8 -29.45 6.22 18.08
C THR A 8 -28.52 5.73 19.18
N GLN A 9 -28.05 4.51 19.00
CA GLN A 9 -27.11 3.83 19.85
C GLN A 9 -25.66 4.26 19.49
N ILE A 10 -24.81 4.36 20.51
CA ILE A 10 -23.35 4.49 20.35
C ILE A 10 -22.75 3.18 20.75
N GLU A 11 -21.83 2.63 19.97
CA GLU A 11 -21.12 1.41 20.30
C GLU A 11 -19.66 1.69 20.67
N ILE A 12 -19.25 1.16 21.81
CA ILE A 12 -17.88 1.25 22.33
C ILE A 12 -17.37 -0.17 22.54
N ALA A 13 -16.23 -0.51 21.96
CA ALA A 13 -15.53 -1.76 22.27
C ALA A 13 -14.47 -1.51 23.36
N SER A 14 -14.35 -2.45 24.28
CA SER A 14 -13.33 -2.42 25.34
C SER A 14 -12.31 -3.53 25.12
N LEU A 15 -11.02 -3.16 24.96
CA LEU A 15 -9.87 -4.05 24.77
C LEU A 15 -8.77 -3.64 25.74
N ASP A 16 -8.31 -4.55 26.59
CA ASP A 16 -7.21 -4.34 27.54
C ASP A 16 -7.34 -3.05 28.37
N GLY A 17 -8.57 -2.75 28.82
CA GLY A 17 -8.88 -1.54 29.60
C GLY A 17 -9.02 -0.26 28.79
N SER A 18 -8.73 -0.28 27.50
CA SER A 18 -8.92 0.83 26.58
C SER A 18 -10.30 0.78 25.91
N LYS A 19 -10.90 1.96 25.68
CA LYS A 19 -12.21 2.09 25.04
C LYS A 19 -12.07 2.65 23.63
N TYR A 20 -12.70 1.99 22.68
CA TYR A 20 -12.67 2.32 21.25
C TYR A 20 -14.08 2.61 20.76
N LEU A 21 -14.31 3.79 20.23
CA LEU A 21 -15.59 4.17 19.63
C LEU A 21 -15.79 3.44 18.30
N VAL A 22 -16.66 2.46 18.27
CA VAL A 22 -16.95 1.65 17.07
C VAL A 22 -18.00 2.32 16.18
N ASP A 23 -19.10 2.81 16.78
CA ASP A 23 -20.15 3.56 16.08
C ASP A 23 -20.59 4.80 16.87
N GLY A 24 -21.02 5.84 16.13
CA GLY A 24 -21.58 7.06 16.72
C GLY A 24 -20.69 8.30 16.67
N GLN A 25 -19.51 8.24 16.02
CA GLN A 25 -18.58 9.38 15.94
C GLN A 25 -19.23 10.66 15.42
N HIS A 26 -19.95 10.61 14.30
CA HIS A 26 -20.63 11.79 13.73
C HIS A 26 -21.73 12.34 14.64
N ARG A 27 -22.39 11.46 15.42
CA ARG A 27 -23.43 11.85 16.37
C ARG A 27 -22.82 12.61 17.54
N LEU A 28 -21.69 12.14 18.06
CA LEU A 28 -20.96 12.81 19.14
C LEU A 28 -20.40 14.15 18.68
N LEU A 29 -19.78 14.19 17.48
CA LEU A 29 -19.27 15.43 16.90
C LEU A 29 -20.40 16.46 16.69
N ALA A 30 -21.55 16.03 16.16
CA ALA A 30 -22.69 16.93 15.96
C ALA A 30 -23.22 17.51 17.28
N VAL A 31 -23.24 16.72 18.36
CA VAL A 31 -23.65 17.21 19.70
C VAL A 31 -22.62 18.19 20.25
N MET A 32 -21.33 17.91 20.08
CA MET A 32 -20.26 18.81 20.52
C MET A 32 -20.31 20.15 19.74
N GLU A 33 -20.49 20.11 18.43
CA GLU A 33 -20.58 21.32 17.60
C GLU A 33 -21.84 22.15 17.90
N CYS A 34 -22.98 21.50 18.18
CA CYS A 34 -24.21 22.17 18.51
C CYS A 34 -24.26 22.70 19.95
N GLY A 35 -23.36 22.28 20.83
CA GLY A 35 -23.35 22.64 22.25
C GLY A 35 -24.58 22.15 23.02
N LEU A 36 -25.34 21.19 22.50
CA LEU A 36 -26.56 20.67 23.10
C LEU A 36 -26.26 19.44 23.93
N SER A 37 -26.92 19.32 25.10
CA SER A 37 -26.88 18.10 25.89
C SER A 37 -27.82 17.04 25.28
N GLN A 38 -27.31 15.86 24.96
CA GLN A 38 -28.08 14.75 24.39
C GLN A 38 -27.80 13.45 25.15
N ARG A 39 -28.83 12.64 25.35
CA ARG A 39 -28.70 11.29 25.90
C ARG A 39 -28.57 10.28 24.79
N PHE A 40 -27.65 9.33 24.96
CA PHE A 40 -27.46 8.20 24.05
C PHE A 40 -27.59 6.88 24.81
N VAL A 41 -28.05 5.86 24.12
CA VAL A 41 -27.86 4.47 24.55
C VAL A 41 -26.44 4.07 24.16
N VAL A 42 -25.64 3.72 25.15
CA VAL A 42 -24.28 3.24 24.92
C VAL A 42 -24.25 1.74 25.06
N LEU A 43 -23.88 1.05 24.00
CA LEU A 43 -23.56 -0.37 24.03
C LEU A 43 -22.05 -0.52 24.21
N GLU A 44 -21.65 -1.03 25.36
CA GLU A 44 -20.25 -1.39 25.62
C GLU A 44 -20.05 -2.88 25.40
N VAL A 45 -19.12 -3.26 24.52
CA VAL A 45 -18.87 -4.63 24.14
C VAL A 45 -17.41 -4.98 24.46
N PRO A 46 -17.17 -5.93 25.38
CA PRO A 46 -15.82 -6.42 25.61
C PRO A 46 -15.36 -7.22 24.39
N VAL A 47 -14.14 -6.96 23.92
CA VAL A 47 -13.44 -7.73 22.90
C VAL A 47 -12.14 -8.28 23.49
N LYS A 48 -11.72 -9.45 23.02
CA LYS A 48 -10.56 -10.16 23.59
C LYS A 48 -9.28 -9.91 22.81
N THR A 49 -9.39 -9.65 21.52
CA THR A 49 -8.26 -9.49 20.63
C THR A 49 -8.41 -8.25 19.75
N ARG A 50 -7.33 -7.84 19.14
CA ARG A 50 -7.35 -6.76 18.14
C ARG A 50 -8.18 -7.16 16.92
N GLU A 51 -8.15 -8.43 16.53
CA GLU A 51 -8.93 -8.97 15.43
C GLU A 51 -10.45 -8.87 15.71
N ASP A 52 -10.88 -9.15 16.94
CA ASP A 52 -12.28 -8.97 17.34
C ASP A 52 -12.72 -7.51 17.23
N LEU A 53 -11.84 -6.58 17.62
CA LEU A 53 -12.10 -5.14 17.49
C LEU A 53 -12.23 -4.74 16.02
N ASP A 54 -11.31 -5.17 15.17
CA ASP A 54 -11.29 -4.89 13.73
C ASP A 54 -12.55 -5.46 13.04
N TYR A 55 -12.95 -6.66 13.42
CA TYR A 55 -14.18 -7.30 12.93
C TYR A 55 -15.43 -6.51 13.32
N ARG A 56 -15.54 -6.10 14.59
CA ARG A 56 -16.64 -5.23 15.05
C ARG A 56 -16.71 -3.94 14.29
N TYR A 57 -15.57 -3.29 14.11
CA TYR A 57 -15.47 -2.05 13.38
C TYR A 57 -15.92 -2.19 11.92
N ALA A 58 -15.55 -3.30 11.27
CA ALA A 58 -15.97 -3.59 9.89
C ALA A 58 -17.48 -3.86 9.76
N GLN A 59 -18.13 -4.41 10.81
CA GLN A 59 -19.57 -4.73 10.78
C GLN A 59 -20.48 -3.53 11.03
N THR A 60 -20.03 -2.54 11.80
CA THR A 60 -20.89 -1.47 12.29
C THR A 60 -21.16 -0.40 11.24
N ASP A 61 -20.40 -0.38 10.13
CA ASP A 61 -20.44 0.68 9.14
C ASP A 61 -21.47 0.45 8.01
N ARG A 62 -22.74 0.23 8.41
CA ARG A 62 -23.84 0.03 7.43
C ARG A 62 -24.51 1.32 6.95
N GLY A 63 -24.11 2.50 7.45
CA GLY A 63 -24.82 3.75 7.15
C GLY A 63 -24.25 4.53 5.94
N ARG A 64 -23.03 5.02 6.06
CA ARG A 64 -22.28 5.67 4.98
C ARG A 64 -20.99 4.90 4.79
N MET A 65 -20.78 4.37 3.60
CA MET A 65 -19.51 3.66 3.32
C MET A 65 -18.34 4.59 3.63
N ARG A 66 -17.61 4.27 4.70
CA ARG A 66 -16.35 4.97 5.00
C ARG A 66 -15.38 4.73 3.86
N THR A 67 -14.61 5.76 3.55
CA THR A 67 -13.50 5.54 2.61
C THR A 67 -12.51 4.55 3.23
N VAL A 68 -11.77 3.84 2.40
CA VAL A 68 -10.71 2.93 2.88
C VAL A 68 -9.72 3.65 3.78
N THR A 69 -9.44 4.92 3.48
CA THR A 69 -8.58 5.78 4.30
C THR A 69 -9.16 6.03 5.69
N ASP A 70 -10.47 6.30 5.78
CA ASP A 70 -11.13 6.51 7.08
C ASP A 70 -11.10 5.23 7.93
N GLN A 71 -11.28 4.06 7.31
CA GLN A 71 -11.17 2.76 7.98
C GLN A 71 -9.76 2.56 8.55
N TYR A 72 -8.72 2.81 7.75
CA TYR A 72 -7.33 2.66 8.20
C TYR A 72 -6.95 3.64 9.31
N ARG A 73 -7.44 4.89 9.24
CA ARG A 73 -7.24 5.88 10.30
C ARG A 73 -7.90 5.44 11.60
N ALA A 74 -9.14 4.97 11.54
CA ALA A 74 -9.88 4.53 12.71
C ALA A 74 -9.27 3.29 13.38
N LEU A 75 -8.63 2.42 12.60
CA LEU A 75 -7.86 1.27 13.09
C LEU A 75 -6.43 1.65 13.53
N SER A 76 -6.07 2.94 13.49
CA SER A 76 -4.75 3.44 13.87
C SER A 76 -3.59 2.80 13.09
N LEU A 77 -3.83 2.32 11.86
CA LEU A 77 -2.80 1.66 11.05
C LEU A 77 -1.61 2.56 10.72
N PRO A 78 -1.76 3.89 10.48
CA PRO A 78 -0.61 4.76 10.32
C PRO A 78 0.36 4.71 11.50
N GLN A 79 -0.17 4.70 12.73
CA GLN A 79 0.62 4.59 13.95
C GLN A 79 1.20 3.20 14.15
N GLU A 80 0.39 2.15 13.88
CA GLU A 80 0.81 0.74 13.99
C GLU A 80 2.03 0.44 13.10
N PHE A 81 2.04 0.97 11.87
CA PHE A 81 3.13 0.72 10.91
C PHE A 81 4.22 1.80 10.90
N GLY A 82 4.04 2.92 11.60
CA GLY A 82 4.96 4.08 11.49
C GLY A 82 4.94 4.72 10.10
N LEU A 83 3.82 4.64 9.38
CA LEU A 83 3.65 5.11 8.02
C LEU A 83 2.67 6.27 7.93
N THR A 84 2.80 7.11 6.90
CA THR A 84 1.79 8.11 6.57
C THR A 84 0.51 7.46 6.03
N GLU A 85 -0.62 8.17 6.08
CA GLU A 85 -1.90 7.69 5.52
C GLU A 85 -1.77 7.30 4.04
N THR A 86 -1.04 8.07 3.26
CA THR A 86 -0.79 7.78 1.84
C THR A 86 -0.01 6.47 1.67
N GLN A 87 1.00 6.24 2.50
CA GLN A 87 1.80 5.01 2.49
C GLN A 87 0.99 3.79 2.93
N VAL A 88 0.12 3.94 3.94
CA VAL A 88 -0.80 2.87 4.38
C VAL A 88 -1.81 2.52 3.28
N ASN A 89 -2.36 3.51 2.58
CA ASN A 89 -3.25 3.27 1.43
C ASN A 89 -2.51 2.54 0.29
N ALA A 90 -1.25 2.93 0.05
CA ALA A 90 -0.39 2.26 -0.93
C ALA A 90 -0.11 0.81 -0.52
N LEU A 91 0.20 0.56 0.76
CA LEU A 91 0.40 -0.79 1.32
C LEU A 91 -0.83 -1.65 1.09
N GLY A 92 -2.02 -1.16 1.46
CA GLY A 92 -3.27 -1.88 1.25
C GLY A 92 -3.55 -2.22 -0.23
N SER A 93 -3.15 -1.36 -1.15
CA SER A 93 -3.26 -1.61 -2.59
C SER A 93 -2.20 -2.60 -3.09
N ALA A 94 -0.97 -2.51 -2.58
CA ALA A 94 0.13 -3.36 -2.97
C ALA A 94 -0.08 -4.83 -2.52
N VAL A 95 -0.55 -5.06 -1.28
CA VAL A 95 -0.79 -6.43 -0.79
C VAL A 95 -1.92 -7.13 -1.57
N LEU A 96 -2.95 -6.40 -1.98
CA LEU A 96 -4.00 -6.95 -2.85
C LEU A 96 -3.46 -7.27 -4.26
N PHE A 97 -2.56 -6.45 -4.78
CA PHE A 97 -1.91 -6.70 -6.06
C PHE A 97 -1.00 -7.93 -6.01
N ILE A 98 -0.26 -8.13 -4.90
CA ILE A 98 0.52 -9.35 -4.64
C ILE A 98 -0.41 -10.58 -4.57
N ARG A 99 -1.49 -10.51 -3.79
CA ARG A 99 -2.48 -11.59 -3.67
C ARG A 99 -3.09 -11.96 -5.03
N GLY A 100 -3.34 -10.97 -5.87
CA GLY A 100 -3.83 -11.15 -7.24
C GLY A 100 -2.76 -11.61 -8.25
N ASN A 101 -1.59 -12.07 -7.81
CA ASN A 101 -0.46 -12.43 -8.67
C ASN A 101 -0.05 -11.32 -9.65
N PHE A 102 -0.05 -10.07 -9.17
CA PHE A 102 0.28 -8.87 -9.96
C PHE A 102 -0.71 -8.59 -11.11
N GLU A 103 -1.87 -9.18 -11.07
CA GLU A 103 -2.99 -8.78 -11.89
C GLU A 103 -3.81 -7.70 -11.17
N ARG A 104 -4.54 -6.90 -11.95
CA ARG A 104 -5.44 -5.89 -11.38
C ARG A 104 -6.51 -6.60 -10.55
N SER A 105 -6.26 -6.72 -9.26
CA SER A 105 -7.22 -7.25 -8.32
C SER A 105 -8.43 -6.33 -8.29
N THR A 106 -9.58 -6.86 -8.62
CA THR A 106 -10.82 -6.25 -8.16
C THR A 106 -10.89 -6.58 -6.67
N ASN A 107 -11.15 -5.59 -5.81
CA ASN A 107 -11.39 -5.79 -4.36
C ASN A 107 -12.60 -6.69 -4.08
N LYS A 108 -13.20 -7.27 -5.12
CA LYS A 108 -14.36 -8.16 -5.03
C LYS A 108 -13.94 -9.45 -4.33
N GLY A 109 -14.57 -9.72 -3.21
CA GLY A 109 -14.39 -10.97 -2.46
C GLY A 109 -13.20 -11.00 -1.47
N VAL A 110 -12.53 -9.88 -1.22
CA VAL A 110 -11.54 -9.78 -0.14
C VAL A 110 -12.16 -9.07 1.04
N SER A 111 -12.25 -9.74 2.17
CA SER A 111 -12.73 -9.11 3.41
C SER A 111 -11.75 -8.05 3.91
N LEU A 112 -12.24 -7.10 4.71
CA LEU A 112 -11.35 -6.13 5.35
C LEU A 112 -10.34 -6.85 6.26
N GLU A 113 -10.78 -7.87 6.97
CA GLU A 113 -9.98 -8.70 7.86
C GLU A 113 -8.81 -9.37 7.12
N ASP A 114 -9.08 -10.09 6.02
CA ASP A 114 -8.04 -10.68 5.18
C ASP A 114 -7.02 -9.65 4.67
N LYS A 115 -7.52 -8.46 4.32
CA LYS A 115 -6.67 -7.38 3.86
C LYS A 115 -5.77 -6.84 4.97
N LEU A 116 -6.32 -6.68 6.18
CA LEU A 116 -5.56 -6.24 7.34
C LEU A 116 -4.50 -7.27 7.73
N ALA A 117 -4.83 -8.56 7.71
CA ALA A 117 -3.87 -9.63 7.95
C ALA A 117 -2.68 -9.55 6.98
N LEU A 118 -2.95 -9.36 5.68
CA LEU A 118 -1.89 -9.16 4.69
C LEU A 118 -1.09 -7.87 4.94
N MET A 119 -1.75 -6.78 5.31
CA MET A 119 -1.06 -5.52 5.61
C MET A 119 -0.12 -5.66 6.82
N ARG A 120 -0.52 -6.39 7.87
CA ARG A 120 0.33 -6.69 9.02
C ARG A 120 1.51 -7.58 8.65
N GLU A 121 1.28 -8.58 7.79
CA GLU A 121 2.33 -9.45 7.27
C GLU A 121 3.42 -8.70 6.51
N TYR A 122 3.05 -7.66 5.75
CA TYR A 122 3.97 -6.91 4.89
C TYR A 122 4.37 -5.53 5.44
N GLY A 123 3.76 -5.05 6.50
CA GLY A 123 3.94 -3.68 7.01
C GLY A 123 5.38 -3.33 7.35
N VAL A 124 6.12 -4.24 8.00
CA VAL A 124 7.53 -4.04 8.33
C VAL A 124 8.40 -3.80 7.09
N TYR A 125 8.12 -4.51 6.00
CA TYR A 125 8.87 -4.35 4.74
C TYR A 125 8.54 -3.03 4.03
N ALA A 126 7.32 -2.52 4.20
CA ALA A 126 6.97 -1.18 3.74
C ALA A 126 7.74 -0.12 4.51
N GLY A 127 7.92 -0.29 5.82
CA GLY A 127 8.76 0.57 6.66
C GLY A 127 10.19 0.65 6.12
N TYR A 128 10.86 -0.49 5.91
CA TYR A 128 12.22 -0.54 5.35
C TYR A 128 12.30 0.14 3.98
N PHE A 129 11.36 -0.11 3.10
CA PHE A 129 11.34 0.50 1.78
C PHE A 129 11.23 2.03 1.85
N TYR A 130 10.32 2.57 2.66
CA TYR A 130 10.12 4.01 2.76
C TYR A 130 11.27 4.71 3.50
N GLU A 131 11.90 4.05 4.46
CA GLU A 131 13.11 4.55 5.13
C GLU A 131 14.27 4.71 4.13
N VAL A 132 14.57 3.66 3.37
CA VAL A 132 15.64 3.65 2.36
C VAL A 132 15.39 4.63 1.22
N THR A 133 14.13 4.86 0.86
CA THR A 133 13.74 5.77 -0.23
C THR A 133 13.38 7.17 0.24
N ALA A 134 13.60 7.53 1.51
CA ALA A 134 13.27 8.85 2.07
C ALA A 134 13.98 10.00 1.33
N GLY A 135 15.18 9.77 0.77
CA GLY A 135 15.95 10.71 -0.04
C GLY A 135 15.56 10.75 -1.52
N ALA A 136 14.42 10.19 -1.92
CA ALA A 136 14.00 10.13 -3.31
C ALA A 136 13.88 11.51 -3.95
N VAL A 137 14.31 11.63 -5.22
CA VAL A 137 14.10 12.83 -5.99
C VAL A 137 12.60 13.11 -6.17
N ARG A 138 12.24 14.40 -6.21
CA ARG A 138 10.85 14.87 -6.22
C ARG A 138 9.99 14.20 -7.30
N GLU A 139 10.55 14.00 -8.46
CA GLU A 139 9.88 13.45 -9.64
C GLU A 139 9.53 11.97 -9.49
N ILE A 140 10.30 11.23 -8.68
CA ILE A 140 10.10 9.80 -8.42
C ILE A 140 9.19 9.57 -7.21
N SER A 141 9.25 10.43 -6.22
CA SER A 141 8.52 10.27 -4.96
C SER A 141 7.05 9.84 -5.13
N PRO A 142 6.25 10.41 -6.06
CA PRO A 142 4.86 9.96 -6.26
C PRO A 142 4.73 8.54 -6.83
N THR A 143 5.79 7.99 -7.42
CA THR A 143 5.76 6.64 -8.01
C THR A 143 6.06 5.56 -6.97
N LEU A 144 6.71 5.91 -5.86
CA LEU A 144 7.04 4.99 -4.78
C LEU A 144 5.81 4.49 -4.02
N VAL A 145 4.74 5.30 -3.97
CA VAL A 145 3.46 4.92 -3.36
C VAL A 145 2.51 4.18 -4.32
N ARG A 146 2.96 3.86 -5.54
CA ARG A 146 2.15 3.08 -6.48
C ARG A 146 2.18 1.59 -6.13
N GLN A 147 1.05 0.94 -6.32
CA GLN A 147 0.93 -0.50 -6.05
C GLN A 147 1.97 -1.36 -6.76
N SER A 148 2.33 -1.03 -8.02
CA SER A 148 3.33 -1.77 -8.79
C SER A 148 4.73 -1.66 -8.21
N THR A 149 5.13 -0.47 -7.75
CA THR A 149 6.46 -0.24 -7.18
C THR A 149 6.54 -0.88 -5.80
N LEU A 150 5.58 -0.54 -4.93
CA LEU A 150 5.59 -1.04 -3.56
C LEU A 150 5.46 -2.56 -3.51
N SER A 151 4.62 -3.19 -4.33
CA SER A 151 4.49 -4.64 -4.33
C SER A 151 5.78 -5.37 -4.69
N VAL A 152 6.55 -4.87 -5.67
CA VAL A 152 7.86 -5.44 -5.98
C VAL A 152 8.82 -5.24 -4.81
N ALA A 153 8.82 -4.07 -4.18
CA ALA A 153 9.65 -3.81 -3.00
C ALA A 153 9.32 -4.77 -1.85
N LEU A 154 8.04 -4.92 -1.51
CA LEU A 154 7.61 -5.84 -0.45
C LEU A 154 8.09 -7.28 -0.69
N ILE A 155 7.97 -7.75 -1.93
CA ILE A 155 8.41 -9.10 -2.31
C ILE A 155 9.94 -9.22 -2.24
N THR A 156 10.70 -8.20 -2.66
CA THR A 156 12.16 -8.22 -2.57
C THR A 156 12.63 -8.31 -1.12
N TYR A 157 12.09 -7.51 -0.22
CA TYR A 157 12.44 -7.59 1.21
C TYR A 157 12.02 -8.91 1.85
N ARG A 158 10.81 -9.38 1.56
CA ARG A 158 10.28 -10.58 2.21
C ARG A 158 11.00 -11.87 1.79
N TYR A 159 11.30 -12.03 0.50
CA TYR A 159 11.74 -13.32 -0.04
C TYR A 159 13.16 -13.32 -0.58
N SER A 160 13.67 -12.16 -0.99
CA SER A 160 15.02 -12.11 -1.57
C SER A 160 16.09 -11.81 -0.53
N ALA A 161 15.71 -11.31 0.67
CA ALA A 161 16.64 -10.91 1.71
C ALA A 161 17.47 -12.09 2.25
N GLU A 162 16.91 -13.27 2.37
CA GLU A 162 17.61 -14.47 2.80
C GLU A 162 18.76 -14.83 1.84
N ARG A 163 18.54 -14.68 0.54
CA ARG A 163 19.53 -15.05 -0.49
C ARG A 163 20.55 -13.97 -0.77
N TYR A 164 20.13 -12.70 -0.79
CA TYR A 164 20.99 -11.61 -1.26
C TYR A 164 21.38 -10.60 -0.16
N GLY A 165 20.76 -10.70 1.01
CA GLY A 165 20.94 -9.77 2.13
C GLY A 165 20.09 -8.50 1.99
N VAL A 166 19.66 -7.96 3.14
CA VAL A 166 18.86 -6.71 3.20
C VAL A 166 19.64 -5.54 2.61
N ALA A 167 20.92 -5.40 2.96
CA ALA A 167 21.77 -4.30 2.47
C ALA A 167 21.82 -4.23 0.92
N LYS A 168 21.78 -5.37 0.23
CA LYS A 168 21.75 -5.40 -1.24
C LYS A 168 20.43 -4.92 -1.81
N ILE A 169 19.33 -5.19 -1.11
CA ILE A 169 17.99 -4.71 -1.47
C ILE A 169 17.90 -3.20 -1.22
N ASP A 170 18.44 -2.73 -0.10
CA ASP A 170 18.52 -1.30 0.25
C ASP A 170 19.32 -0.54 -0.81
N GLU A 171 20.49 -1.06 -1.20
CA GLU A 171 21.33 -0.51 -2.27
C GLU A 171 20.57 -0.36 -3.58
N PHE A 172 19.74 -1.36 -3.93
CA PHE A 172 18.90 -1.29 -5.14
C PHE A 172 17.88 -0.15 -5.03
N TRP A 173 17.05 -0.15 -4.00
CA TRP A 173 15.96 0.81 -3.87
C TRP A 173 16.43 2.23 -3.64
N GLN A 174 17.53 2.42 -2.90
CA GLN A 174 18.16 3.73 -2.72
C GLN A 174 18.67 4.26 -4.07
N GLY A 175 19.37 3.43 -4.87
CA GLY A 175 19.83 3.82 -6.19
C GLY A 175 18.66 4.15 -7.13
N VAL A 176 17.57 3.37 -7.10
CA VAL A 176 16.35 3.66 -7.87
C VAL A 176 15.73 4.99 -7.44
N ALA A 177 15.72 5.31 -6.16
CA ALA A 177 15.11 6.53 -5.64
C ALA A 177 15.92 7.79 -5.97
N THR A 178 17.26 7.71 -6.00
CA THR A 178 18.14 8.90 -6.04
C THR A 178 18.88 9.10 -7.37
N ASP A 179 19.06 8.06 -8.19
CA ASP A 179 19.95 8.02 -9.39
C ASP A 179 21.40 8.47 -9.10
N ASN A 180 21.80 8.49 -7.84
CA ASN A 180 23.09 9.06 -7.45
C ASN A 180 24.26 8.15 -7.88
N GLY A 181 25.13 8.67 -8.73
CA GLY A 181 26.35 7.97 -9.19
C GLY A 181 26.12 6.78 -10.12
N LEU A 182 24.90 6.54 -10.59
CA LEU A 182 24.59 5.38 -11.43
C LEU A 182 25.07 5.55 -12.88
N GLN A 183 25.79 4.55 -13.39
CA GLN A 183 26.32 4.53 -14.74
C GLN A 183 25.35 3.92 -15.75
N VAL A 184 25.64 4.12 -17.05
CA VAL A 184 24.93 3.41 -18.13
C VAL A 184 25.21 1.90 -17.98
N GLY A 185 24.16 1.09 -18.09
CA GLY A 185 24.26 -0.36 -17.85
C GLY A 185 23.86 -0.78 -16.44
N ASP A 186 23.73 0.16 -15.49
CA ASP A 186 23.22 -0.14 -14.16
C ASP A 186 21.71 -0.35 -14.18
N ALA A 187 21.27 -1.50 -13.69
CA ALA A 187 19.87 -1.87 -13.68
C ALA A 187 19.02 -0.92 -12.81
N ARG A 188 19.60 -0.31 -11.77
CA ARG A 188 18.95 0.71 -10.93
C ARG A 188 18.61 1.96 -11.73
N LYS A 189 19.53 2.38 -12.62
CA LYS A 189 19.30 3.52 -13.52
C LYS A 189 18.17 3.25 -14.51
N VAL A 190 18.06 2.02 -15.00
CA VAL A 190 16.95 1.62 -15.89
C VAL A 190 15.63 1.69 -15.14
N ALA A 191 15.57 1.18 -13.89
CA ALA A 191 14.39 1.27 -13.04
C ALA A 191 14.02 2.73 -12.72
N HIS A 192 14.99 3.56 -12.35
CA HIS A 192 14.80 5.00 -12.12
C HIS A 192 14.16 5.70 -13.32
N ARG A 193 14.72 5.52 -14.51
CA ARG A 193 14.17 6.11 -15.76
C ARG A 193 12.76 5.61 -16.08
N HIS A 194 12.46 4.34 -15.77
CA HIS A 194 11.11 3.80 -15.92
C HIS A 194 10.12 4.54 -14.99
N LEU A 195 10.48 4.72 -13.72
CA LEU A 195 9.65 5.45 -12.76
C LEU A 195 9.48 6.92 -13.14
N LEU A 196 10.53 7.60 -13.61
CA LEU A 196 10.43 8.97 -14.12
C LEU A 196 9.41 9.08 -15.26
N ARG A 197 9.51 8.23 -16.28
CA ARG A 197 8.57 8.26 -17.41
C ARG A 197 7.12 8.01 -16.97
N THR A 198 6.91 7.10 -16.04
CA THR A 198 5.57 6.80 -15.52
C THR A 198 5.08 7.83 -14.50
N GLY A 199 5.99 8.58 -13.85
CA GLY A 199 5.69 9.57 -12.82
C GLY A 199 5.17 10.90 -13.34
N MET A 200 5.55 11.31 -14.55
CA MET A 200 5.25 12.64 -15.12
C MET A 200 3.76 12.89 -15.44
N VAL A 201 2.86 11.99 -15.07
CA VAL A 201 1.41 12.06 -15.40
C VAL A 201 0.65 13.14 -14.61
N GLY A 202 1.26 13.84 -13.66
CA GLY A 202 0.55 14.75 -12.75
C GLY A 202 0.90 16.24 -12.83
N GLY A 203 1.87 16.66 -13.61
CA GLY A 203 2.30 18.07 -13.67
C GLY A 203 2.49 18.58 -15.09
N ALA A 204 1.76 19.62 -15.46
CA ALA A 204 1.98 20.64 -16.52
C ALA A 204 2.68 20.27 -17.85
N VAL A 205 3.06 19.04 -18.10
CA VAL A 205 3.60 18.58 -19.39
C VAL A 205 2.46 17.95 -20.18
N SER A 206 2.20 18.54 -21.34
CA SER A 206 1.21 18.15 -22.34
C SER A 206 0.89 16.65 -22.33
N SER A 207 -0.37 16.33 -22.11
CA SER A 207 -0.97 14.98 -21.98
C SER A 207 -0.76 14.03 -23.19
N ARG A 208 -0.04 14.46 -24.22
CA ARG A 208 0.14 13.72 -25.48
C ARG A 208 1.27 12.69 -25.47
N TYR A 209 2.14 12.69 -24.45
CA TYR A 209 3.35 11.83 -24.44
C TYR A 209 3.50 10.93 -23.22
N VAL A 210 2.51 10.87 -22.35
CA VAL A 210 2.58 10.01 -21.16
C VAL A 210 1.98 8.65 -21.48
N GLU A 211 2.84 7.70 -21.73
CA GLU A 211 2.46 6.30 -21.89
C GLU A 211 1.88 5.77 -20.56
N ARG A 212 0.59 5.44 -20.54
CA ARG A 212 -0.04 4.79 -19.39
C ARG A 212 0.40 3.33 -19.34
N VAL A 213 1.53 3.09 -18.70
CA VAL A 213 2.01 1.73 -18.48
C VAL A 213 1.11 1.02 -17.47
N PRO A 214 0.53 -0.15 -17.81
CA PRO A 214 -0.23 -0.96 -16.87
C PRO A 214 0.59 -1.30 -15.63
N ALA A 215 -0.08 -1.45 -14.46
CA ALA A 215 0.62 -1.74 -13.21
C ALA A 215 1.41 -3.07 -13.27
N SER A 216 0.86 -4.08 -13.95
CA SER A 216 1.54 -5.38 -14.17
C SER A 216 2.82 -5.23 -14.99
N GLU A 217 2.78 -4.44 -16.06
CA GLU A 217 3.98 -4.17 -16.88
C GLU A 217 5.03 -3.39 -16.08
N SER A 218 4.61 -2.39 -15.32
CA SER A 218 5.53 -1.65 -14.44
C SER A 218 6.18 -2.56 -13.39
N ALA A 219 5.43 -3.48 -12.79
CA ALA A 219 5.97 -4.46 -11.87
C ALA A 219 6.98 -5.41 -12.56
N ILE A 220 6.70 -5.85 -13.78
CA ILE A 220 7.62 -6.67 -14.58
C ILE A 220 8.93 -5.92 -14.87
N HIS A 221 8.86 -4.65 -15.26
CA HIS A 221 10.04 -3.81 -15.46
C HIS A 221 10.91 -3.75 -14.22
N LEU A 222 10.30 -3.44 -13.07
CA LEU A 222 11.03 -3.33 -11.80
C LEU A 222 11.61 -4.68 -11.35
N ALA A 223 10.86 -5.78 -11.52
CA ALA A 223 11.32 -7.12 -11.20
C ALA A 223 12.54 -7.54 -12.06
N ASN A 224 12.52 -7.21 -13.36
CA ASN A 224 13.65 -7.46 -14.25
C ASN A 224 14.88 -6.64 -13.85
N CYS A 225 14.69 -5.36 -13.48
CA CYS A 225 15.78 -4.52 -13.02
C CYS A 225 16.38 -5.03 -11.71
N PHE A 226 15.54 -5.39 -10.74
CA PHE A 226 16.00 -5.97 -9.47
C PHE A 226 16.78 -7.28 -9.71
N SER A 227 16.23 -8.20 -10.51
CA SER A 227 16.88 -9.47 -10.79
C SER A 227 18.21 -9.31 -11.50
N ALA A 228 18.31 -8.38 -12.48
CA ALA A 228 19.57 -8.07 -13.14
C ALA A 228 20.61 -7.50 -12.17
N PHE A 229 20.18 -6.60 -11.27
CA PHE A 229 21.05 -5.99 -10.29
C PHE A 229 21.64 -7.01 -9.31
N VAL A 230 20.81 -7.85 -8.68
CA VAL A 230 21.29 -8.83 -7.69
C VAL A 230 22.08 -9.97 -8.31
N GLU A 231 21.86 -10.26 -9.59
CA GLU A 231 22.62 -11.24 -10.39
C GLU A 231 23.89 -10.63 -11.02
N GLY A 232 24.16 -9.33 -10.81
CA GLY A 232 25.34 -8.66 -11.37
C GLY A 232 25.35 -8.53 -12.89
N ARG A 233 24.16 -8.59 -13.54
CA ARG A 233 24.03 -8.50 -14.98
C ARG A 233 23.82 -7.03 -15.41
N PRO A 234 24.58 -6.54 -16.41
CA PRO A 234 24.33 -5.22 -16.96
C PRO A 234 22.96 -5.16 -17.63
N LEU A 235 22.28 -4.04 -17.52
CA LEU A 235 20.97 -3.81 -18.11
C LEU A 235 20.89 -2.40 -18.70
N ASN A 236 20.78 -2.30 -20.01
CA ASN A 236 20.65 -0.98 -20.67
C ASN A 236 19.19 -0.59 -20.92
N TYR A 237 18.33 -1.60 -21.04
CA TYR A 237 16.93 -1.41 -21.39
C TYR A 237 16.10 -2.64 -21.02
N THR A 238 14.84 -2.42 -20.58
CA THR A 238 13.86 -3.48 -20.40
C THR A 238 12.71 -3.29 -21.38
N ARG A 239 12.40 -4.32 -22.18
CA ARG A 239 11.15 -4.40 -22.94
C ARG A 239 10.21 -5.37 -22.26
N VAL A 240 8.96 -4.95 -22.07
CA VAL A 240 7.87 -5.83 -21.69
C VAL A 240 7.05 -6.04 -22.95
N TYR A 241 7.03 -7.28 -23.44
CA TYR A 241 6.20 -7.66 -24.56
C TYR A 241 4.86 -8.19 -24.05
N LYS A 242 3.87 -8.21 -24.93
CA LYS A 242 2.66 -8.97 -24.72
C LYS A 242 3.07 -10.41 -24.37
N ASP A 243 2.44 -10.98 -23.33
CA ASP A 243 2.78 -12.29 -22.77
C ASP A 243 4.17 -12.41 -22.10
N SER A 244 4.83 -11.28 -21.82
CA SER A 244 6.06 -11.31 -21.04
C SER A 244 5.80 -11.89 -19.65
N ALA A 245 6.68 -12.81 -19.26
CA ALA A 245 6.76 -13.31 -17.89
C ALA A 245 8.06 -12.83 -17.25
N SER A 246 8.03 -12.56 -15.97
CA SER A 246 9.20 -12.17 -15.20
C SER A 246 9.22 -12.88 -13.86
N ARG A 247 10.39 -12.84 -13.24
CA ARG A 247 10.60 -13.32 -11.88
C ARG A 247 11.21 -12.23 -11.04
N ILE A 248 10.92 -12.25 -9.77
CA ILE A 248 11.68 -11.50 -8.76
C ILE A 248 12.68 -12.49 -8.19
N ALA A 249 13.98 -12.26 -8.41
CA ALA A 249 15.04 -13.15 -8.00
C ALA A 249 14.95 -13.46 -6.49
N GLY A 250 15.06 -14.74 -6.14
CA GLY A 250 14.94 -15.22 -4.75
C GLY A 250 13.52 -15.36 -4.23
N SER A 251 12.47 -15.08 -5.03
CA SER A 251 11.08 -15.17 -4.58
C SER A 251 10.31 -16.33 -5.23
N PRO A 252 9.21 -16.81 -4.59
CA PRO A 252 8.33 -17.83 -5.17
C PRO A 252 7.48 -17.31 -6.34
N PHE A 253 7.55 -16.00 -6.64
CA PHE A 253 6.82 -15.37 -7.74
C PHE A 253 7.53 -15.50 -9.10
N ALA A 254 8.57 -16.35 -9.18
CA ALA A 254 9.23 -16.66 -10.43
C ALA A 254 8.24 -17.13 -11.51
N GLY A 255 8.19 -16.44 -12.64
CA GLY A 255 7.32 -16.77 -13.77
C GLY A 255 5.83 -16.45 -13.59
N LYS A 256 5.43 -15.85 -12.46
CA LYS A 256 4.01 -15.49 -12.19
C LYS A 256 3.65 -14.07 -12.62
N LEU A 257 4.65 -13.19 -12.75
CA LEU A 257 4.44 -11.85 -13.29
C LEU A 257 4.25 -11.96 -14.80
N ARG A 258 3.03 -11.84 -15.28
CA ARG A 258 2.70 -11.92 -16.70
C ARG A 258 1.90 -10.71 -17.14
N THR A 259 2.14 -10.25 -18.36
CA THR A 259 1.21 -9.34 -19.03
C THR A 259 -0.02 -10.13 -19.48
N LYS A 260 -1.21 -9.57 -19.31
CA LYS A 260 -2.40 -10.17 -19.94
C LYS A 260 -2.26 -10.15 -21.44
N ALA A 261 -2.53 -11.28 -22.07
CA ALA A 261 -2.90 -11.28 -23.48
C ALA A 261 -4.14 -10.38 -23.62
N ALA A 262 -4.08 -9.44 -24.55
CA ALA A 262 -5.21 -8.53 -24.80
C ALA A 262 -6.30 -9.25 -25.59
#